data_d83c210dfd802d803aefe91d23b4da76
#
_entry.id   d83c210dfd802d803aefe91d23b4da76
#
_cell.length_a   1.000
_cell.length_b   1.000
_cell.length_c   1.000
_cell.angle_alpha   90.00
_cell.angle_beta   90.00
_cell.angle_gamma   90.00
#
_symmetry.space_group_name_H-M   'P 1'
#
loop_
_entity.id
_entity.type
_entity.pdbx_description
1 polymer ?
#
loop_
_entity_poly.entity_id
_entity_poly.type
_entity_poly.pdbx_seq_one_letter_code
_entity_poly.pdbx_strand_id
1 'polypeptide(L)'
;MFTINTVIRPTSIADSEYSVCGNSVLRTAKVVDVFPRKDNGNNIKIEILDHLNPEQIGKRYSVDDRFFEEVDPDWIWVTAYKATDENMCCKGKQYEMDVEDHYDGNVVFGSKGYHVCVNIMDCFREYPYAYNRRYFHVRALVRRSDYTYMNPNNTVLVAKAIQFFKEISDENVIDYWKAFVTER
;
A
#
# COMPACT_ATOMS: atom_id res chain seq x y z
N MET A 1 -8.23 -3.03 -21.58
CA MET A 1 -9.61 -2.44 -21.68
C MET A 1 -10.35 -2.85 -20.43
N PHE A 2 -10.83 -1.89 -19.63
CA PHE A 2 -11.59 -2.19 -18.41
C PHE A 2 -13.01 -2.65 -18.74
N THR A 3 -13.56 -3.47 -17.86
CA THR A 3 -14.97 -3.90 -17.90
C THR A 3 -15.74 -3.27 -16.73
N ILE A 4 -17.07 -3.26 -16.81
CA ILE A 4 -17.92 -2.81 -15.70
C ILE A 4 -17.62 -3.69 -14.46
N ASN A 5 -17.54 -3.08 -13.29
CA ASN A 5 -17.13 -3.63 -12.00
C ASN A 5 -15.62 -3.88 -11.83
N THR A 6 -14.77 -3.62 -12.84
CA THR A 6 -13.32 -3.60 -12.62
C THR A 6 -12.96 -2.57 -11.55
N VAL A 7 -12.15 -2.97 -10.59
CA VAL A 7 -11.54 -2.05 -9.62
C VAL A 7 -10.24 -1.53 -10.21
N ILE A 8 -10.06 -0.22 -10.17
CA ILE A 8 -8.92 0.48 -10.77
C ILE A 8 -8.30 1.46 -9.79
N ARG A 9 -7.04 1.82 -10.03
CA ARG A 9 -6.34 2.91 -9.35
C ARG A 9 -5.66 3.82 -10.38
N PRO A 10 -5.39 5.09 -10.03
CA PRO A 10 -4.58 5.96 -10.87
C PRO A 10 -3.18 5.39 -11.08
N THR A 11 -2.64 5.53 -12.27
CA THR A 11 -1.23 5.32 -12.56
C THR A 11 -0.40 6.51 -12.06
N SER A 12 0.92 6.37 -11.95
CA SER A 12 1.82 7.48 -11.57
C SER A 12 1.75 8.69 -12.52
N ILE A 13 1.33 8.48 -13.76
CA ILE A 13 1.11 9.56 -14.75
C ILE A 13 -0.16 10.36 -14.40
N ALA A 14 -1.19 9.71 -13.87
CA ALA A 14 -2.42 10.38 -13.46
C ALA A 14 -2.21 11.36 -12.30
N ASP A 15 -1.27 11.06 -11.41
CA ASP A 15 -0.95 11.94 -10.26
C ASP A 15 -0.35 13.29 -10.69
N SER A 16 0.31 13.36 -11.86
CA SER A 16 0.95 14.58 -12.36
C SER A 16 0.05 15.44 -13.27
N GLU A 17 -0.91 14.84 -13.99
CA GLU A 17 -1.66 15.51 -15.05
C GLU A 17 -3.17 15.61 -14.79
N TYR A 18 -3.72 14.80 -13.90
CA TYR A 18 -5.17 14.72 -13.67
C TYR A 18 -5.53 14.90 -12.20
N SER A 19 -5.88 16.11 -11.85
CA SER A 19 -6.62 16.38 -10.61
C SER A 19 -8.07 15.90 -10.76
N VAL A 20 -8.29 14.59 -10.84
CA VAL A 20 -9.64 14.05 -10.74
C VAL A 20 -10.06 14.22 -9.27
N CYS A 21 -11.04 15.06 -9.04
CA CYS A 21 -11.61 15.34 -7.72
C CYS A 21 -10.81 16.24 -6.79
N GLY A 22 -9.96 17.12 -7.32
CA GLY A 22 -9.42 18.25 -6.54
C GLY A 22 -8.29 17.91 -5.57
N ASN A 23 -7.52 16.90 -5.84
CA ASN A 23 -6.15 16.64 -5.37
C ASN A 23 -5.83 15.14 -5.39
N SER A 24 -4.71 14.80 -5.94
CA SER A 24 -3.78 13.67 -5.88
C SER A 24 -4.00 12.50 -4.90
N VAL A 25 -5.23 12.09 -4.57
CA VAL A 25 -5.45 11.15 -3.47
C VAL A 25 -6.60 10.18 -3.68
N LEU A 26 -6.98 9.95 -4.94
CA LEU A 26 -7.81 8.81 -5.30
C LEU A 26 -6.97 7.55 -5.16
N ARG A 27 -7.39 6.63 -4.30
CA ARG A 27 -6.70 5.35 -4.09
C ARG A 27 -7.27 4.25 -4.95
N THR A 28 -8.59 4.06 -4.91
CA THR A 28 -9.29 3.08 -5.73
C THR A 28 -10.66 3.56 -6.15
N ALA A 29 -11.08 3.11 -7.32
CA ALA A 29 -12.41 3.34 -7.85
C ALA A 29 -12.92 2.07 -8.56
N LYS A 30 -14.24 1.98 -8.77
CA LYS A 30 -14.86 0.93 -9.54
C LYS A 30 -15.38 1.50 -10.85
N VAL A 31 -15.13 0.82 -11.96
CA VAL A 31 -15.68 1.15 -13.26
C VAL A 31 -17.18 0.83 -13.25
N VAL A 32 -18.01 1.83 -13.49
CA VAL A 32 -19.46 1.68 -13.53
C VAL A 32 -20.04 1.81 -14.93
N ASP A 33 -19.27 2.38 -15.89
CA ASP A 33 -19.64 2.46 -17.29
C ASP A 33 -18.41 2.65 -18.18
N VAL A 34 -18.49 2.29 -19.46
CA VAL A 34 -17.38 2.38 -20.44
C VAL A 34 -17.91 2.96 -21.74
N PHE A 35 -17.30 4.04 -22.22
CA PHE A 35 -17.65 4.73 -23.45
C PHE A 35 -16.49 4.73 -24.43
N PRO A 36 -16.57 4.03 -25.58
CA PRO A 36 -15.49 4.02 -26.57
C PRO A 36 -15.26 5.43 -27.15
N ARG A 37 -13.98 5.76 -27.35
CA ARG A 37 -13.52 7.00 -27.99
C ARG A 37 -13.10 6.75 -29.43
N LYS A 38 -13.06 7.82 -30.22
CA LYS A 38 -12.64 7.78 -31.63
C LYS A 38 -11.14 7.50 -31.83
N ASP A 39 -10.33 7.73 -30.79
CA ASP A 39 -8.86 7.59 -30.78
C ASP A 39 -8.38 6.25 -30.19
N ASN A 40 -9.21 5.21 -30.23
CA ASN A 40 -8.95 3.86 -29.67
C ASN A 40 -8.76 3.81 -28.15
N GLY A 41 -9.02 4.89 -27.42
CA GLY A 41 -9.14 4.90 -25.97
C GLY A 41 -10.59 4.74 -25.51
N ASN A 42 -10.81 4.73 -24.19
CA ASN A 42 -12.14 4.79 -23.61
C ASN A 42 -12.22 5.93 -22.59
N ASN A 43 -13.37 6.57 -22.53
CA ASN A 43 -13.79 7.25 -21.32
C ASN A 43 -14.51 6.24 -20.45
N ILE A 44 -14.13 6.18 -19.19
CA ILE A 44 -14.79 5.34 -18.21
C ILE A 44 -15.49 6.21 -17.17
N LYS A 45 -16.65 5.77 -16.73
CA LYS A 45 -17.31 6.35 -15.56
C LYS A 45 -16.91 5.53 -14.36
N ILE A 46 -16.36 6.19 -13.35
CA ILE A 46 -15.88 5.55 -12.14
C ILE A 46 -16.72 5.98 -10.93
N GLU A 47 -16.81 5.10 -9.94
CA GLU A 47 -17.35 5.39 -8.61
C GLU A 47 -16.20 5.26 -7.61
N ILE A 48 -15.95 6.30 -6.83
CA ILE A 48 -14.87 6.35 -5.85
C ILE A 48 -15.13 5.36 -4.73
N LEU A 49 -14.21 4.42 -4.50
CA LEU A 49 -14.26 3.44 -3.43
C LEU A 49 -13.42 3.84 -2.23
N ASP A 50 -12.23 4.43 -2.48
CA ASP A 50 -11.31 4.89 -1.43
C ASP A 50 -10.63 6.20 -1.85
N HIS A 51 -10.66 7.17 -0.97
CA HIS A 51 -10.12 8.50 -1.18
C HIS A 51 -9.67 9.11 0.16
N LEU A 52 -8.60 9.93 0.18
CA LEU A 52 -8.16 10.61 1.42
C LEU A 52 -9.21 11.59 1.97
N ASN A 53 -10.00 12.21 1.10
CA ASN A 53 -11.18 12.95 1.54
C ASN A 53 -12.42 12.04 1.52
N PRO A 54 -12.96 11.64 2.69
CA PRO A 54 -14.12 10.75 2.78
C PRO A 54 -15.37 11.27 2.04
N GLU A 55 -15.52 12.59 1.87
CA GLU A 55 -16.66 13.18 1.15
C GLU A 55 -16.67 12.83 -0.35
N GLN A 56 -15.58 12.34 -0.89
CA GLN A 56 -15.48 11.91 -2.29
C GLN A 56 -15.92 10.46 -2.48
N ILE A 57 -15.97 9.64 -1.44
CA ILE A 57 -16.38 8.24 -1.53
C ILE A 57 -17.83 8.14 -2.03
N GLY A 58 -18.07 7.27 -2.99
CA GLY A 58 -19.36 7.08 -3.65
C GLY A 58 -19.67 8.08 -4.78
N LYS A 59 -18.91 9.17 -4.92
CA LYS A 59 -19.08 10.08 -6.07
C LYS A 59 -18.64 9.42 -7.37
N ARG A 60 -19.23 9.88 -8.49
CA ARG A 60 -18.98 9.34 -9.81
C ARG A 60 -18.36 10.39 -10.72
N TYR A 61 -17.34 9.98 -11.47
CA TYR A 61 -16.61 10.83 -12.40
C TYR A 61 -16.42 10.14 -13.75
N SER A 62 -16.33 10.95 -14.81
CA SER A 62 -15.90 10.47 -16.13
C SER A 62 -14.43 10.78 -16.32
N VAL A 63 -13.63 9.76 -16.62
CA VAL A 63 -12.18 9.84 -16.72
C VAL A 63 -11.67 9.07 -17.93
N ASP A 64 -10.45 9.35 -18.35
CA ASP A 64 -9.77 8.63 -19.43
C ASP A 64 -9.13 7.35 -18.87
N ASP A 65 -9.38 6.20 -19.49
CA ASP A 65 -8.91 4.89 -19.04
C ASP A 65 -7.37 4.75 -19.05
N ARG A 66 -6.67 5.57 -19.85
CA ARG A 66 -5.20 5.56 -19.96
C ARG A 66 -4.48 5.94 -18.67
N PHE A 67 -5.17 6.63 -17.77
CA PHE A 67 -4.62 7.08 -16.49
C PHE A 67 -4.88 6.11 -15.33
N PHE A 68 -5.42 4.94 -15.64
CA PHE A 68 -5.78 3.96 -14.64
C PHE A 68 -5.22 2.58 -14.97
N GLU A 69 -5.00 1.80 -13.94
CA GLU A 69 -4.66 0.38 -14.05
C GLU A 69 -5.63 -0.46 -13.22
N GLU A 70 -5.81 -1.71 -13.61
CA GLU A 70 -6.67 -2.65 -12.90
C GLU A 70 -6.03 -3.03 -11.57
N VAL A 71 -6.83 -3.01 -10.51
CA VAL A 71 -6.45 -3.53 -9.20
C VAL A 71 -7.13 -4.89 -9.05
N ASP A 72 -6.33 -5.92 -8.84
CA ASP A 72 -6.85 -7.23 -8.46
C ASP A 72 -7.65 -7.07 -7.15
N PRO A 73 -8.95 -7.42 -7.14
CA PRO A 73 -9.81 -7.23 -5.96
C PRO A 73 -9.33 -8.05 -4.75
N ASP A 74 -8.49 -9.05 -4.98
CA ASP A 74 -7.89 -9.85 -3.93
C ASP A 74 -6.72 -9.14 -3.22
N TRP A 75 -6.27 -8.00 -3.75
CA TRP A 75 -5.19 -7.21 -3.16
C TRP A 75 -5.70 -5.91 -2.57
N ILE A 76 -5.21 -5.58 -1.37
CA ILE A 76 -5.56 -4.33 -0.66
C ILE A 76 -4.32 -3.64 -0.14
N TRP A 77 -4.34 -2.31 -0.15
CA TRP A 77 -3.35 -1.50 0.54
C TRP A 77 -3.68 -1.40 2.03
N VAL A 78 -2.69 -1.69 2.86
CA VAL A 78 -2.80 -1.56 4.31
C VAL A 78 -1.65 -0.71 4.85
N THR A 79 -1.85 -0.07 6.00
CA THR A 79 -0.75 0.52 6.77
C THR A 79 -0.11 -0.57 7.61
N ALA A 80 1.20 -0.64 7.58
CA ALA A 80 1.99 -1.63 8.29
C ALA A 80 3.31 -1.02 8.77
N TYR A 81 4.13 -1.84 9.41
CA TYR A 81 5.44 -1.48 9.94
C TYR A 81 6.53 -2.28 9.25
N LYS A 82 7.70 -1.66 9.07
CA LYS A 82 8.91 -2.32 8.60
C LYS A 82 10.15 -1.75 9.26
N ALA A 83 11.08 -2.63 9.61
CA ALA A 83 12.41 -2.25 10.08
C ALA A 83 13.44 -2.39 8.96
N THR A 84 14.45 -1.51 8.98
CA THR A 84 15.62 -1.54 8.10
C THR A 84 16.89 -1.31 8.94
N ASP A 85 18.04 -1.38 8.32
CA ASP A 85 19.27 -0.83 8.88
C ASP A 85 19.30 0.71 8.75
N GLU A 86 20.41 1.33 9.18
CA GLU A 86 20.64 2.78 9.13
C GLU A 86 20.59 3.37 7.71
N ASN A 87 20.87 2.55 6.69
CA ASN A 87 20.88 2.95 5.28
C ASN A 87 19.55 2.65 4.57
N MET A 88 18.45 2.38 5.29
CA MET A 88 17.19 1.92 4.72
C MET A 88 17.31 0.62 3.91
N CYS A 89 18.22 -0.29 4.31
CA CYS A 89 18.38 -1.57 3.65
C CYS A 89 17.80 -2.71 4.52
N CYS A 90 17.15 -3.68 3.92
CA CYS A 90 16.67 -4.88 4.58
C CYS A 90 16.87 -6.10 3.69
N LYS A 91 17.62 -7.10 4.19
CA LYS A 91 17.93 -8.34 3.46
C LYS A 91 18.50 -8.08 2.04
N GLY A 92 19.35 -7.05 1.91
CA GLY A 92 20.01 -6.69 0.65
C GLY A 92 19.19 -5.86 -0.32
N LYS A 93 17.94 -5.53 0.02
CA LYS A 93 17.10 -4.58 -0.76
C LYS A 93 17.24 -3.20 -0.14
N GLN A 94 17.64 -2.23 -0.95
CA GLN A 94 17.63 -0.81 -0.64
C GLN A 94 16.23 -0.25 -0.87
N TYR A 95 15.77 0.62 0.03
CA TYR A 95 14.49 1.33 -0.07
C TYR A 95 14.71 2.84 -0.09
N GLU A 96 13.72 3.57 -0.60
CA GLU A 96 13.68 5.02 -0.61
C GLU A 96 12.33 5.50 -0.05
N MET A 97 12.35 6.70 0.58
CA MET A 97 11.11 7.31 1.08
C MET A 97 10.23 7.74 -0.10
N ASP A 98 8.93 7.55 0.07
CA ASP A 98 7.88 7.94 -0.88
C ASP A 98 7.94 7.26 -2.26
N VAL A 99 8.84 6.28 -2.42
CA VAL A 99 8.94 5.45 -3.63
C VAL A 99 8.15 4.15 -3.43
N GLU A 100 7.30 3.82 -4.39
CA GLU A 100 6.56 2.56 -4.42
C GLU A 100 7.40 1.49 -5.12
N ASP A 101 7.82 0.48 -4.37
CA ASP A 101 8.53 -0.69 -4.86
C ASP A 101 7.56 -1.83 -5.16
N HIS A 102 7.69 -2.46 -6.32
CA HIS A 102 6.91 -3.61 -6.75
C HIS A 102 7.74 -4.89 -6.80
N TYR A 103 7.12 -5.99 -6.42
CA TYR A 103 7.67 -7.33 -6.61
C TYR A 103 7.00 -8.02 -7.81
N ASP A 104 7.77 -8.28 -8.87
CA ASP A 104 7.25 -8.77 -10.16
C ASP A 104 6.85 -10.26 -10.17
N GLY A 105 7.09 -10.97 -9.07
CA GLY A 105 6.82 -12.40 -8.96
C GLY A 105 5.58 -12.73 -8.11
N ASN A 106 5.32 -14.04 -7.97
CA ASN A 106 4.39 -14.53 -6.98
C ASN A 106 4.95 -14.35 -5.58
N VAL A 107 4.19 -13.74 -4.68
CA VAL A 107 4.57 -13.60 -3.28
C VAL A 107 4.40 -14.91 -2.55
N VAL A 108 5.37 -15.24 -1.68
CA VAL A 108 5.37 -16.47 -0.88
C VAL A 108 5.82 -16.14 0.52
N PHE A 109 5.00 -16.44 1.52
CA PHE A 109 5.32 -16.19 2.92
C PHE A 109 6.68 -16.84 3.29
N GLY A 110 7.51 -16.10 3.98
CA GLY A 110 8.83 -16.53 4.42
C GLY A 110 9.94 -16.48 3.36
N SER A 111 9.63 -16.23 2.06
CA SER A 111 10.64 -16.29 1.01
C SER A 111 10.59 -15.19 -0.06
N LYS A 112 9.43 -14.87 -0.63
CA LYS A 112 9.30 -13.99 -1.80
C LYS A 112 8.30 -12.87 -1.55
N GLY A 113 8.67 -11.63 -1.87
CA GLY A 113 7.88 -10.43 -1.65
C GLY A 113 8.39 -9.62 -0.45
N TYR A 114 7.67 -8.57 -0.09
CA TYR A 114 8.04 -7.67 1.00
C TYR A 114 7.33 -8.09 2.28
N HIS A 115 8.10 -8.53 3.29
CA HIS A 115 7.55 -8.87 4.60
C HIS A 115 7.33 -7.60 5.41
N VAL A 116 6.12 -7.43 5.92
CA VAL A 116 5.69 -6.29 6.75
C VAL A 116 4.95 -6.79 7.98
N CYS A 117 4.90 -5.99 9.04
CA CYS A 117 4.17 -6.31 10.26
C CYS A 117 2.99 -5.33 10.42
N VAL A 118 1.79 -5.82 10.63
CA VAL A 118 0.63 -4.95 10.91
C VAL A 118 0.70 -4.38 12.33
N ASN A 119 1.31 -5.14 13.25
CA ASN A 119 1.61 -4.69 14.61
C ASN A 119 3.11 -4.41 14.76
N ILE A 120 3.48 -3.26 15.35
CA ILE A 120 4.87 -2.90 15.60
C ILE A 120 5.56 -3.86 16.57
N MET A 121 4.83 -4.48 17.50
CA MET A 121 5.38 -5.48 18.43
C MET A 121 5.91 -6.72 17.70
N ASP A 122 5.28 -7.12 16.61
CA ASP A 122 5.77 -8.20 15.76
C ASP A 122 6.99 -7.76 14.94
N CYS A 123 7.06 -6.49 14.57
CA CYS A 123 8.26 -5.94 13.95
C CYS A 123 9.47 -6.04 14.90
N PHE A 124 9.29 -5.84 16.21
CA PHE A 124 10.35 -6.04 17.21
C PHE A 124 10.70 -7.51 17.47
N ARG A 125 9.76 -8.44 17.28
CA ARG A 125 10.07 -9.88 17.34
C ARG A 125 10.99 -10.30 16.19
N GLU A 126 10.71 -9.83 14.99
CA GLU A 126 11.50 -10.14 13.80
C GLU A 126 12.82 -9.36 13.75
N TYR A 127 12.78 -8.12 14.20
CA TYR A 127 13.90 -7.17 14.17
C TYR A 127 13.99 -6.44 15.52
N PRO A 128 14.64 -7.03 16.54
CA PRO A 128 14.79 -6.41 17.86
C PRO A 128 15.43 -5.04 17.78
N TYR A 129 15.06 -4.17 18.70
CA TYR A 129 15.61 -2.82 18.79
C TYR A 129 17.13 -2.83 18.85
N ALA A 130 17.77 -2.01 18.02
CA ALA A 130 19.19 -1.73 18.01
C ALA A 130 19.42 -0.30 17.52
N TYR A 131 20.48 0.36 18.00
CA TYR A 131 20.77 1.77 17.70
C TYR A 131 21.00 2.07 16.21
N ASN A 132 21.34 1.06 15.41
CA ASN A 132 21.53 1.16 13.97
C ASN A 132 20.31 0.65 13.17
N ARG A 133 19.15 0.53 13.81
CA ARG A 133 17.92 0.06 13.18
C ARG A 133 16.88 1.15 13.16
N ARG A 134 16.27 1.33 11.99
CA ARG A 134 15.23 2.32 11.76
C ARG A 134 13.89 1.61 11.56
N TYR A 135 12.82 2.22 12.03
CA TYR A 135 11.46 1.69 11.94
C TYR A 135 10.55 2.67 11.22
N PHE A 136 9.70 2.15 10.36
CA PHE A 136 8.88 2.96 9.47
C PHE A 136 7.43 2.53 9.48
N HIS A 137 6.54 3.51 9.31
CA HIS A 137 5.23 3.25 8.75
C HIS A 137 5.37 3.07 7.25
N VAL A 138 4.77 2.01 6.73
CA VAL A 138 4.76 1.68 5.31
C VAL A 138 3.33 1.44 4.84
N ARG A 139 3.06 1.73 3.57
CA ARG A 139 1.91 1.17 2.87
C ARG A 139 2.35 -0.13 2.22
N ALA A 140 1.52 -1.13 2.29
CA ALA A 140 1.83 -2.46 1.76
C ALA A 140 0.63 -3.02 1.02
N LEU A 141 0.85 -3.53 -0.20
CA LEU A 141 -0.16 -4.19 -1.02
C LEU A 141 -0.16 -5.68 -0.68
N VAL A 142 -1.13 -6.12 0.11
CA VAL A 142 -1.23 -7.49 0.62
C VAL A 142 -2.49 -8.18 0.10
N ARG A 143 -2.52 -9.51 0.12
CA ARG A 143 -3.76 -10.23 -0.18
C ARG A 143 -4.81 -9.95 0.88
N ARG A 144 -6.02 -9.66 0.44
CA ARG A 144 -7.17 -9.41 1.32
C ARG A 144 -7.41 -10.58 2.29
N SER A 145 -7.31 -11.82 1.79
CA SER A 145 -7.46 -13.03 2.60
C SER A 145 -6.43 -13.09 3.72
N ASP A 146 -5.15 -12.82 3.41
CA ASP A 146 -4.07 -12.89 4.39
C ASP A 146 -4.25 -11.85 5.50
N TYR A 147 -4.74 -10.64 5.14
CA TYR A 147 -5.06 -9.60 6.10
C TYR A 147 -6.30 -9.91 6.93
N THR A 148 -7.38 -10.41 6.29
CA THR A 148 -8.66 -10.69 6.96
C THR A 148 -8.56 -11.85 7.96
N TYR A 149 -7.76 -12.87 7.63
CA TYR A 149 -7.59 -14.08 8.45
C TYR A 149 -6.24 -14.12 9.17
N MET A 150 -5.62 -12.98 9.33
CA MET A 150 -4.33 -12.83 10.01
C MET A 150 -4.42 -13.32 11.46
N ASN A 151 -3.39 -14.07 11.88
CA ASN A 151 -3.27 -14.49 13.27
C ASN A 151 -2.94 -13.27 14.16
N PRO A 152 -3.76 -12.92 15.16
CA PRO A 152 -3.51 -11.77 16.02
C PRO A 152 -2.19 -11.86 16.82
N ASN A 153 -1.66 -13.06 17.01
CA ASN A 153 -0.39 -13.30 17.68
C ASN A 153 0.83 -13.28 16.72
N ASN A 154 0.59 -13.19 15.42
CA ASN A 154 1.63 -13.05 14.40
C ASN A 154 1.05 -12.27 13.22
N THR A 155 1.31 -10.98 13.19
CA THR A 155 0.77 -10.05 12.19
C THR A 155 1.72 -9.81 11.01
N VAL A 156 2.66 -10.72 10.76
CA VAL A 156 3.56 -10.66 9.60
C VAL A 156 2.79 -11.02 8.34
N LEU A 157 2.84 -10.15 7.34
CA LEU A 157 2.23 -10.34 6.03
C LEU A 157 3.29 -10.23 4.93
N VAL A 158 2.97 -10.76 3.76
CA VAL A 158 3.79 -10.63 2.56
C VAL A 158 3.08 -9.70 1.57
N ALA A 159 3.76 -8.64 1.21
CA ALA A 159 3.26 -7.64 0.28
C ALA A 159 3.86 -7.81 -1.11
N LYS A 160 3.05 -7.52 -2.14
CA LYS A 160 3.45 -7.44 -3.54
C LYS A 160 4.05 -6.08 -3.88
N ALA A 161 3.64 -5.03 -3.17
CA ALA A 161 4.23 -3.71 -3.27
C ALA A 161 4.36 -3.08 -1.88
N ILE A 162 5.31 -2.15 -1.74
CA ILE A 162 5.58 -1.43 -0.49
C ILE A 162 5.98 0.01 -0.79
N GLN A 163 5.55 0.92 0.06
CA GLN A 163 5.96 2.33 0.05
C GLN A 163 6.26 2.79 1.48
N PHE A 164 7.46 3.30 1.70
CA PHE A 164 7.85 3.92 2.96
C PHE A 164 7.38 5.37 2.96
N PHE A 165 6.59 5.78 3.94
CA PHE A 165 6.02 7.13 3.95
C PHE A 165 6.28 7.92 5.24
N LYS A 166 6.68 7.27 6.33
CA LYS A 166 6.99 7.94 7.58
C LYS A 166 7.94 7.12 8.45
N GLU A 167 9.05 7.73 8.85
CA GLU A 167 9.91 7.16 9.88
C GLU A 167 9.32 7.36 11.27
N ILE A 168 9.45 6.37 12.14
CA ILE A 168 9.06 6.46 13.54
C ILE A 168 10.24 7.07 14.30
N SER A 169 10.01 8.14 15.04
CA SER A 169 11.10 8.79 15.81
C SER A 169 11.69 7.83 16.84
N ASP A 170 12.97 7.98 17.13
CA ASP A 170 13.68 7.16 18.12
C ASP A 170 13.00 7.15 19.48
N GLU A 171 12.45 8.28 19.92
CA GLU A 171 11.71 8.40 21.17
C GLU A 171 10.49 7.46 21.18
N ASN A 172 9.69 7.49 20.12
CA ASN A 172 8.53 6.61 19.99
C ASN A 172 8.93 5.13 19.86
N VAL A 173 10.01 4.84 19.14
CA VAL A 173 10.55 3.47 19.04
C VAL A 173 10.96 2.94 20.41
N ILE A 174 11.66 3.76 21.22
CA ILE A 174 12.07 3.39 22.58
C ILE A 174 10.86 3.12 23.46
N ASP A 175 9.80 3.94 23.38
CA ASP A 175 8.59 3.73 24.18
C ASP A 175 7.83 2.48 23.76
N TYR A 176 7.68 2.21 22.48
CA TYR A 176 7.14 0.94 22.00
C TYR A 176 7.98 -0.26 22.42
N TRP A 177 9.30 -0.13 22.37
CA TRP A 177 10.21 -1.21 22.80
C TRP A 177 10.10 -1.50 24.29
N LYS A 178 10.03 -0.47 25.14
CA LYS A 178 9.80 -0.65 26.58
C LYS A 178 8.48 -1.38 26.86
N ALA A 179 7.39 -1.00 26.19
CA ALA A 179 6.12 -1.69 26.31
C ALA A 179 6.25 -3.16 25.90
N PHE A 180 6.89 -3.44 24.76
CA PHE A 180 7.10 -4.80 24.26
C PHE A 180 7.87 -5.70 25.24
N VAL A 181 8.93 -5.20 25.90
CA VAL A 181 9.71 -6.01 26.84
C VAL A 181 9.02 -6.18 28.19
N THR A 182 8.07 -5.30 28.53
CA THR A 182 7.31 -5.38 29.78
C THR A 182 6.14 -6.37 29.67
N GLU A 183 5.61 -6.63 28.48
CA GLU A 183 4.53 -7.57 28.21
C GLU A 183 5.00 -9.04 28.08
N ARG A 184 6.32 -9.30 28.17
CA ARG A 184 6.92 -10.64 28.11
C ARG A 184 7.21 -11.19 29.50
#